data_378afce1bdbb36ddcfb8f263e94d636f
#
_entry.id   378afce1bdbb36ddcfb8f263e94d636f
#
_cell.length_a   1.000
_cell.length_b   1.000
_cell.length_c   1.000
_cell.angle_alpha   90.00
_cell.angle_beta   90.00
_cell.angle_gamma   90.00
#
_symmetry.space_group_name_H-M   'P 1'
#
loop_
_entity.id
_entity.type
_entity.pdbx_description
1 polymer ?
#
loop_
_entity_poly.entity_id
_entity_poly.type
_entity_poly.pdbx_seq_one_letter_code
_entity_poly.pdbx_strand_id
1 'polypeptide(L)'
;MAAKFSILVALLASALHVPLAYGQEKPKIFLGASSKTLGYSPLWVATKKGFFDRQSFDVQLVLLRGVPMTLQALAAGSLHFGSGGPEPYIEASERGLDFVVTGGIINGIAQFLIAAKNYKTYEDLRGATFGTASLTGGTITALREALKLKGLEYPRDYKLLVIAGGSSANLAALQSGQIAATTVAVPLNFAAEESGLNVIGRLSEGIAHFQTNALVARRSWAEKNRPLMVRFMKAMVLTFRWMFENRDATVEFLSKEMQLKPVHARKGWEFYTQNRFWPPDGDVTMEGMKNNIRIYAEQTGAKGPLPDASKYVDQSYLREALKEIDKR
;
A
#
# COMPACT_ATOMS: atom_id res chain seq x y z
N MET A 1 -19.80 94.20 -15.30
CA MET A 1 -20.58 92.99 -14.83
C MET A 1 -19.98 91.78 -15.44
N ALA A 2 -19.21 91.04 -14.66
CA ALA A 2 -18.46 89.88 -15.12
C ALA A 2 -19.13 88.62 -14.54
N ALA A 3 -19.65 87.78 -15.40
CA ALA A 3 -20.17 86.49 -15.03
C ALA A 3 -19.01 85.47 -15.07
N LYS A 4 -18.65 84.84 -13.92
CA LYS A 4 -17.67 83.76 -13.81
C LYS A 4 -18.34 82.44 -14.10
N PHE A 5 -17.90 81.76 -15.17
CA PHE A 5 -18.27 80.40 -15.50
C PHE A 5 -17.28 79.47 -14.74
N SER A 6 -17.78 78.72 -13.78
CA SER A 6 -17.00 77.63 -13.09
C SER A 6 -17.35 76.34 -13.78
N ILE A 7 -16.38 75.80 -14.49
CA ILE A 7 -16.43 74.42 -15.06
C ILE A 7 -16.03 73.43 -13.97
N LEU A 8 -17.00 72.62 -13.55
CA LEU A 8 -16.75 71.50 -12.61
C LEU A 8 -16.34 70.28 -13.42
N VAL A 9 -15.03 69.91 -13.35
CA VAL A 9 -14.52 68.72 -13.96
C VAL A 9 -14.73 67.55 -12.97
N ALA A 10 -15.73 66.70 -13.24
CA ALA A 10 -15.95 65.46 -12.50
C ALA A 10 -15.01 64.41 -13.05
N LEU A 11 -13.90 64.11 -12.34
CA LEU A 11 -13.06 62.97 -12.59
C LEU A 11 -13.80 61.70 -12.12
N LEU A 12 -14.32 60.91 -13.07
CA LEU A 12 -14.77 59.55 -12.83
C LEU A 12 -13.52 58.67 -12.60
N ALA A 13 -13.17 58.44 -11.34
CA ALA A 13 -12.25 57.38 -10.96
C ALA A 13 -12.96 56.04 -11.08
N SER A 14 -12.89 55.41 -12.26
CA SER A 14 -13.27 54.03 -12.45
C SER A 14 -12.27 53.14 -11.72
N ALA A 15 -12.57 52.81 -10.46
CA ALA A 15 -11.81 51.77 -9.72
C ALA A 15 -11.98 50.42 -10.44
N LEU A 16 -11.02 50.05 -11.26
CA LEU A 16 -10.85 48.67 -11.75
C LEU A 16 -10.68 47.75 -10.55
N HIS A 17 -11.80 47.20 -10.08
CA HIS A 17 -11.76 46.04 -9.18
C HIS A 17 -11.27 44.87 -10.00
N VAL A 18 -9.95 44.68 -10.07
CA VAL A 18 -9.37 43.40 -10.47
C VAL A 18 -9.66 42.47 -9.30
N PRO A 19 -10.51 41.45 -9.46
CA PRO A 19 -10.63 40.46 -8.43
C PRO A 19 -9.24 39.78 -8.33
N LEU A 20 -8.51 40.04 -7.24
CA LEU A 20 -7.42 39.21 -6.83
C LEU A 20 -8.00 37.82 -6.69
N ALA A 21 -7.79 36.99 -7.72
CA ALA A 21 -8.02 35.55 -7.61
C ALA A 21 -7.08 35.05 -6.52
N TYR A 22 -7.54 35.10 -5.28
CA TYR A 22 -6.92 34.33 -4.21
C TYR A 22 -6.98 32.88 -4.70
N GLY A 23 -5.85 32.38 -5.20
CA GLY A 23 -5.71 30.96 -5.54
C GLY A 23 -6.14 30.18 -4.30
N GLN A 24 -7.25 29.45 -4.43
CA GLN A 24 -7.80 28.68 -3.32
C GLN A 24 -6.70 27.77 -2.81
N GLU A 25 -6.27 27.96 -1.57
CA GLU A 25 -5.18 27.20 -0.97
C GLU A 25 -5.54 25.71 -1.08
N LYS A 26 -4.59 24.91 -1.64
CA LYS A 26 -4.84 23.48 -1.84
C LYS A 26 -5.04 22.81 -0.50
N PRO A 27 -6.10 22.00 -0.32
CA PRO A 27 -6.30 21.28 0.93
C PRO A 27 -5.09 20.39 1.22
N LYS A 28 -4.55 20.53 2.44
CA LYS A 28 -3.40 19.78 2.92
C LYS A 28 -3.85 18.41 3.40
N ILE A 29 -3.29 17.36 2.81
CA ILE A 29 -3.62 15.96 3.10
C ILE A 29 -2.39 15.25 3.65
N PHE A 30 -2.53 14.66 4.83
CA PHE A 30 -1.51 13.79 5.42
C PHE A 30 -1.82 12.34 5.08
N LEU A 31 -0.92 11.70 4.33
CA LEU A 31 -0.99 10.29 3.91
C LEU A 31 0.10 9.49 4.61
N GLY A 32 -0.29 8.53 5.44
CA GLY A 32 0.64 7.65 6.14
C GLY A 32 1.02 6.44 5.30
N ALA A 33 2.32 6.24 5.08
CA ALA A 33 2.89 5.02 4.52
C ALA A 33 3.53 4.20 5.63
N SER A 34 3.06 2.97 5.87
CA SER A 34 3.59 2.10 6.93
C SER A 34 4.92 1.43 6.56
N SER A 35 5.37 1.55 5.30
CA SER A 35 6.66 1.04 4.84
C SER A 35 7.10 1.78 3.57
N LYS A 36 8.41 1.77 3.29
CA LYS A 36 8.99 2.23 2.02
C LYS A 36 9.63 1.05 1.30
N THR A 37 8.81 0.29 0.59
CA THR A 37 9.22 -0.84 -0.25
C THR A 37 8.69 -0.67 -1.67
N LEU A 38 9.14 -1.50 -2.59
CA LEU A 38 8.69 -1.47 -3.98
C LEU A 38 7.15 -1.53 -4.09
N GLY A 39 6.50 -2.40 -3.30
CA GLY A 39 5.04 -2.53 -3.31
C GLY A 39 4.28 -1.25 -2.94
N TYR A 40 4.86 -0.45 -2.04
CA TYR A 40 4.29 0.84 -1.61
C TYR A 40 4.63 2.01 -2.56
N SER A 41 5.48 1.78 -3.56
CA SER A 41 5.99 2.85 -4.45
C SER A 41 4.89 3.68 -5.15
N PRO A 42 3.68 3.18 -5.44
CA PRO A 42 2.62 4.01 -6.01
C PRO A 42 2.34 5.29 -5.20
N LEU A 43 2.49 5.26 -3.87
CA LEU A 43 2.31 6.45 -3.02
C LEU A 43 3.38 7.51 -3.30
N TRP A 44 4.65 7.10 -3.49
CA TRP A 44 5.75 8.00 -3.85
C TRP A 44 5.63 8.50 -5.29
N VAL A 45 5.19 7.65 -6.22
CA VAL A 45 4.92 8.06 -7.61
C VAL A 45 3.81 9.10 -7.62
N ALA A 46 2.68 8.85 -6.93
CA ALA A 46 1.56 9.77 -6.86
C ALA A 46 1.99 11.16 -6.37
N THR A 47 2.79 11.19 -5.30
CA THR A 47 3.26 12.43 -4.68
C THR A 47 4.31 13.11 -5.56
N LYS A 48 5.40 12.42 -5.92
CA LYS A 48 6.57 13.03 -6.57
C LYS A 48 6.38 13.30 -8.07
N LYS A 49 5.47 12.56 -8.74
CA LYS A 49 5.10 12.84 -10.14
C LYS A 49 3.92 13.80 -10.25
N GLY A 50 3.43 14.36 -9.14
CA GLY A 50 2.43 15.42 -9.10
C GLY A 50 1.01 14.97 -9.43
N PHE A 51 0.66 13.68 -9.25
CA PHE A 51 -0.70 13.22 -9.50
C PHE A 51 -1.70 13.82 -8.51
N PHE A 52 -1.32 13.99 -7.25
CA PHE A 52 -2.12 14.68 -6.25
C PHE A 52 -2.20 16.19 -6.54
N ASP A 53 -1.09 16.80 -6.95
CA ASP A 53 -1.05 18.23 -7.29
C ASP A 53 -2.02 18.58 -8.44
N ARG A 54 -2.10 17.73 -9.48
CA ARG A 54 -3.07 17.85 -10.58
C ARG A 54 -4.54 17.70 -10.15
N GLN A 55 -4.79 17.09 -8.98
CA GLN A 55 -6.10 17.04 -8.35
C GLN A 55 -6.29 18.14 -7.29
N SER A 56 -5.44 19.18 -7.32
CA SER A 56 -5.46 20.32 -6.41
C SER A 56 -5.31 19.95 -4.93
N PHE A 57 -4.38 19.03 -4.61
CA PHE A 57 -3.98 18.69 -3.24
C PHE A 57 -2.53 19.06 -2.96
N ASP A 58 -2.26 19.48 -1.71
CA ASP A 58 -0.94 19.43 -1.08
C ASP A 58 -0.87 18.16 -0.22
N VAL A 59 -0.31 17.06 -0.78
CA VAL A 59 -0.19 15.79 -0.07
C VAL A 59 1.17 15.67 0.59
N GLN A 60 1.16 15.55 1.92
CA GLN A 60 2.31 15.24 2.75
C GLN A 60 2.36 13.74 3.01
N LEU A 61 3.27 13.05 2.31
CA LEU A 61 3.50 11.61 2.52
C LEU A 61 4.41 11.40 3.72
N VAL A 62 3.88 10.79 4.78
CA VAL A 62 4.56 10.54 6.05
C VAL A 62 4.93 9.06 6.15
N LEU A 63 6.22 8.76 6.21
CA LEU A 63 6.68 7.39 6.45
C LEU A 63 6.61 7.07 7.94
N LEU A 64 5.81 6.09 8.30
CA LEU A 64 5.65 5.56 9.65
C LEU A 64 6.23 4.14 9.73
N ARG A 65 6.74 3.75 10.90
CA ARG A 65 7.33 2.41 11.05
C ARG A 65 6.26 1.39 11.44
N GLY A 66 5.59 0.83 10.43
CA GLY A 66 4.61 -0.23 10.58
C GLY A 66 3.16 0.25 10.70
N VAL A 67 2.25 -0.70 10.51
CA VAL A 67 0.79 -0.47 10.53
C VAL A 67 0.31 0.04 11.89
N PRO A 68 0.81 -0.43 13.05
CA PRO A 68 0.34 0.07 14.35
C PRO A 68 0.51 1.58 14.53
N MET A 69 1.64 2.16 14.13
CA MET A 69 1.86 3.61 14.20
C MET A 69 0.95 4.36 13.23
N THR A 70 0.75 3.82 12.02
CA THR A 70 -0.14 4.41 11.02
C THR A 70 -1.59 4.40 11.51
N LEU A 71 -2.03 3.31 12.11
CA LEU A 71 -3.36 3.16 12.70
C LEU A 71 -3.59 4.17 13.85
N GLN A 72 -2.63 4.29 14.77
CA GLN A 72 -2.71 5.25 15.87
C GLN A 72 -2.81 6.69 15.37
N ALA A 73 -1.97 7.08 14.41
CA ALA A 73 -1.98 8.42 13.82
C ALA A 73 -3.29 8.70 13.07
N LEU A 74 -3.85 7.70 12.37
CA LEU A 74 -5.13 7.80 11.69
C LEU A 74 -6.29 7.93 12.70
N ALA A 75 -6.29 7.13 13.78
CA ALA A 75 -7.27 7.20 14.85
C ALA A 75 -7.27 8.57 15.55
N ALA A 76 -6.08 9.11 15.82
CA ALA A 76 -5.89 10.43 16.42
C ALA A 76 -6.26 11.60 15.48
N GLY A 77 -6.52 11.33 14.18
CA GLY A 77 -6.80 12.37 13.18
C GLY A 77 -5.58 13.15 12.69
N SER A 78 -4.37 12.71 13.05
CA SER A 78 -3.12 13.27 12.53
C SER A 78 -2.87 12.90 11.07
N LEU A 79 -3.52 11.85 10.58
CA LEU A 79 -3.56 11.44 9.19
C LEU A 79 -4.99 11.50 8.65
N HIS A 80 -5.11 11.79 7.36
CA HIS A 80 -6.37 11.71 6.61
C HIS A 80 -6.51 10.32 5.97
N PHE A 81 -5.39 9.79 5.45
CA PHE A 81 -5.28 8.44 4.90
C PHE A 81 -4.12 7.70 5.57
N GLY A 82 -4.33 6.42 5.80
CA GLY A 82 -3.28 5.46 6.15
C GLY A 82 -3.14 4.39 5.08
N SER A 83 -2.00 3.70 5.08
CA SER A 83 -1.80 2.53 4.23
C SER A 83 -1.21 1.37 5.03
N GLY A 84 -1.61 0.15 4.70
CA GLY A 84 -1.12 -1.04 5.39
C GLY A 84 -1.98 -2.28 5.15
N GLY A 85 -1.61 -3.40 5.77
CA GLY A 85 -2.43 -4.60 5.79
C GLY A 85 -3.77 -4.35 6.49
N PRO A 86 -4.88 -4.91 5.98
CA PRO A 86 -6.21 -4.65 6.52
C PRO A 86 -6.46 -5.20 7.93
N GLU A 87 -5.78 -6.29 8.35
CA GLU A 87 -6.11 -7.03 9.58
C GLU A 87 -6.10 -6.14 10.85
N PRO A 88 -5.09 -5.27 11.11
CA PRO A 88 -5.12 -4.39 12.27
C PRO A 88 -6.27 -3.37 12.23
N TYR A 89 -6.69 -2.94 11.03
CA TYR A 89 -7.83 -2.03 10.88
C TYR A 89 -9.17 -2.76 11.07
N ILE A 90 -9.27 -4.03 10.63
CA ILE A 90 -10.40 -4.91 10.92
C ILE A 90 -10.52 -5.08 12.43
N GLU A 91 -9.44 -5.46 13.11
CA GLU A 91 -9.41 -5.61 14.57
C GLU A 91 -9.84 -4.33 15.30
N ALA A 92 -9.32 -3.19 14.87
CA ALA A 92 -9.67 -1.89 15.46
C ALA A 92 -11.15 -1.54 15.23
N SER A 93 -11.69 -1.87 14.04
CA SER A 93 -13.11 -1.66 13.73
C SER A 93 -14.02 -2.57 14.57
N GLU A 94 -13.62 -3.82 14.83
CA GLU A 94 -14.35 -4.71 15.75
C GLU A 94 -14.34 -4.21 17.20
N ARG A 95 -13.35 -3.41 17.57
CA ARG A 95 -13.27 -2.72 18.86
C ARG A 95 -13.97 -1.35 18.87
N GLY A 96 -14.71 -1.01 17.82
CA GLY A 96 -15.52 0.21 17.73
C GLY A 96 -14.81 1.42 17.12
N LEU A 97 -13.61 1.27 16.56
CA LEU A 97 -12.96 2.34 15.82
C LEU A 97 -13.56 2.48 14.41
N ASP A 98 -13.60 3.70 13.92
CA ASP A 98 -14.33 4.11 12.73
C ASP A 98 -13.43 4.09 11.48
N PHE A 99 -12.98 2.89 11.04
CA PHE A 99 -12.14 2.76 9.85
C PHE A 99 -12.89 2.15 8.65
N VAL A 100 -12.43 2.54 7.45
CA VAL A 100 -12.91 2.00 6.18
C VAL A 100 -11.76 1.91 5.16
N VAL A 101 -11.66 0.76 4.51
CA VAL A 101 -10.77 0.53 3.37
C VAL A 101 -11.42 1.14 2.13
N THR A 102 -10.71 2.03 1.44
CA THR A 102 -11.25 2.82 0.32
C THR A 102 -10.65 2.46 -1.04
N GLY A 103 -9.49 1.80 -1.06
CA GLY A 103 -8.81 1.37 -2.27
C GLY A 103 -7.67 0.41 -2.00
N GLY A 104 -7.25 -0.31 -3.02
CA GLY A 104 -6.11 -1.23 -2.99
C GLY A 104 -4.79 -0.54 -3.33
N ILE A 105 -3.70 -1.05 -2.77
CA ILE A 105 -2.33 -0.70 -3.15
C ILE A 105 -1.58 -1.94 -3.60
N ILE A 106 -1.73 -3.06 -2.88
CA ILE A 106 -1.09 -4.34 -3.22
C ILE A 106 -2.13 -5.45 -3.06
N ASN A 107 -2.55 -6.04 -4.16
CA ASN A 107 -3.46 -7.18 -4.24
C ASN A 107 -2.64 -8.45 -4.44
N GLY A 108 -2.60 -9.33 -3.45
CA GLY A 108 -1.81 -10.57 -3.49
C GLY A 108 -0.51 -10.49 -2.68
N ILE A 109 0.18 -11.63 -2.54
CA ILE A 109 1.37 -11.77 -1.70
C ILE A 109 2.62 -11.79 -2.57
N ALA A 110 3.31 -10.65 -2.66
CA ALA A 110 4.53 -10.46 -3.42
C ALA A 110 5.78 -10.91 -2.64
N GLN A 111 5.77 -12.15 -2.12
CA GLN A 111 6.87 -12.71 -1.35
C GLN A 111 7.24 -14.11 -1.84
N PHE A 112 8.52 -14.43 -1.64
CA PHE A 112 9.12 -15.72 -2.00
C PHE A 112 9.74 -16.39 -0.78
N LEU A 113 9.65 -17.70 -0.73
CA LEU A 113 10.41 -18.52 0.18
C LEU A 113 11.81 -18.70 -0.39
N ILE A 114 12.80 -18.20 0.34
CA ILE A 114 14.23 -18.27 0.01
C ILE A 114 14.93 -19.16 1.03
N ALA A 115 15.85 -20.00 0.55
CA ALA A 115 16.60 -20.93 1.39
C ALA A 115 18.12 -20.84 1.14
N ALA A 116 18.90 -21.29 2.10
CA ALA A 116 20.35 -21.41 1.98
C ALA A 116 20.72 -22.43 0.89
N LYS A 117 21.96 -22.34 0.37
CA LYS A 117 22.43 -23.06 -0.83
C LYS A 117 22.28 -24.57 -0.78
N ASN A 118 22.30 -25.17 0.42
CA ASN A 118 22.13 -26.58 0.63
C ASN A 118 20.68 -27.09 0.65
N TYR A 119 19.67 -26.16 0.67
CA TYR A 119 18.26 -26.49 0.61
C TYR A 119 17.72 -26.10 -0.77
N LYS A 120 17.36 -27.08 -1.59
CA LYS A 120 16.95 -26.89 -2.98
C LYS A 120 15.47 -27.17 -3.23
N THR A 121 14.85 -27.93 -2.36
CA THR A 121 13.47 -28.38 -2.44
C THR A 121 12.72 -28.11 -1.15
N TYR A 122 11.41 -28.22 -1.16
CA TYR A 122 10.61 -28.15 0.07
C TYR A 122 10.96 -29.28 1.05
N GLU A 123 11.26 -30.49 0.55
CA GLU A 123 11.59 -31.62 1.40
C GLU A 123 12.91 -31.43 2.18
N ASP A 124 13.88 -30.77 1.56
CA ASP A 124 15.16 -30.43 2.23
C ASP A 124 14.93 -29.53 3.46
N LEU A 125 13.82 -28.82 3.51
CA LEU A 125 13.48 -27.89 4.59
C LEU A 125 12.88 -28.60 5.83
N ARG A 126 12.72 -29.92 5.82
CA ARG A 126 12.27 -30.68 6.98
C ARG A 126 13.30 -30.58 8.13
N GLY A 127 12.81 -30.22 9.31
CA GLY A 127 13.64 -29.93 10.49
C GLY A 127 14.32 -28.56 10.50
N ALA A 128 14.20 -27.77 9.42
CA ALA A 128 14.86 -26.48 9.26
C ALA A 128 14.29 -25.40 10.19
N THR A 129 15.12 -24.38 10.46
CA THR A 129 14.69 -23.14 11.15
C THR A 129 14.45 -22.05 10.14
N PHE A 130 13.22 -21.53 10.12
CA PHE A 130 12.81 -20.42 9.26
C PHE A 130 12.82 -19.11 10.05
N GLY A 131 13.37 -18.06 9.45
CA GLY A 131 13.23 -16.70 9.95
C GLY A 131 11.88 -16.08 9.55
N THR A 132 11.25 -15.36 10.48
CA THR A 132 10.03 -14.60 10.22
C THR A 132 10.02 -13.30 11.00
N ALA A 133 9.37 -12.26 10.48
CA ALA A 133 9.22 -11.00 11.22
C ALA A 133 8.15 -11.07 12.32
N SER A 134 7.21 -12.02 12.23
CA SER A 134 6.10 -12.19 13.18
C SER A 134 5.58 -13.62 13.12
N LEU A 135 4.96 -14.08 14.21
CA LEU A 135 4.22 -15.36 14.26
C LEU A 135 2.75 -15.22 13.88
N THR A 136 2.29 -13.98 13.63
CA THR A 136 0.93 -13.64 13.22
C THR A 136 0.92 -12.79 11.96
N GLY A 137 -0.25 -12.62 11.34
CA GLY A 137 -0.45 -11.84 10.11
C GLY A 137 -0.39 -12.67 8.82
N GLY A 138 -0.74 -12.03 7.70
CA GLY A 138 -0.93 -12.72 6.42
C GLY A 138 0.29 -13.43 5.87
N THR A 139 1.50 -12.85 6.01
CA THR A 139 2.74 -13.45 5.49
C THR A 139 3.05 -14.80 6.13
N ILE A 140 3.01 -14.88 7.46
CA ILE A 140 3.31 -16.15 8.16
C ILE A 140 2.21 -17.19 7.93
N THR A 141 0.96 -16.74 7.82
CA THR A 141 -0.16 -17.64 7.47
C THR A 141 0.04 -18.20 6.08
N ALA A 142 0.36 -17.36 5.08
CA ALA A 142 0.63 -17.81 3.72
C ALA A 142 1.85 -18.76 3.64
N LEU A 143 2.90 -18.52 4.44
CA LEU A 143 4.04 -19.42 4.53
C LEU A 143 3.60 -20.79 5.06
N ARG A 144 2.85 -20.82 6.18
CA ARG A 144 2.37 -22.08 6.78
C ARG A 144 1.47 -22.85 5.82
N GLU A 145 0.55 -22.17 5.12
CA GLU A 145 -0.32 -22.80 4.12
C GLU A 145 0.48 -23.32 2.93
N ALA A 146 1.44 -22.55 2.39
CA ALA A 146 2.29 -23.00 1.30
C ALA A 146 3.13 -24.23 1.69
N LEU A 147 3.70 -24.26 2.89
CA LEU A 147 4.46 -25.39 3.41
C LEU A 147 3.57 -26.62 3.64
N LYS A 148 2.36 -26.42 4.18
CA LYS A 148 1.37 -27.48 4.41
C LYS A 148 0.95 -28.15 3.10
N LEU A 149 0.76 -27.42 2.02
CA LEU A 149 0.49 -27.96 0.68
C LEU A 149 1.65 -28.85 0.17
N LYS A 150 2.86 -28.69 0.71
CA LYS A 150 4.04 -29.49 0.40
C LYS A 150 4.37 -30.55 1.48
N GLY A 151 3.43 -30.81 2.39
CA GLY A 151 3.55 -31.83 3.42
C GLY A 151 4.41 -31.45 4.63
N LEU A 152 4.67 -30.16 4.84
CA LEU A 152 5.42 -29.62 5.99
C LEU A 152 4.49 -28.86 6.93
N GLU A 153 4.31 -29.35 8.15
CA GLU A 153 3.41 -28.76 9.15
C GLU A 153 4.17 -28.21 10.36
N TYR A 154 3.79 -26.99 10.77
CA TYR A 154 4.29 -26.37 11.99
C TYR A 154 3.53 -26.87 13.23
N PRO A 155 4.17 -27.14 14.35
CA PRO A 155 5.63 -27.11 14.61
C PRO A 155 6.35 -28.44 14.39
N ARG A 156 5.67 -29.46 13.86
CA ARG A 156 6.17 -30.84 13.72
C ARG A 156 7.40 -30.92 12.81
N ASP A 157 7.34 -30.27 11.63
CA ASP A 157 8.29 -30.47 10.55
C ASP A 157 9.31 -29.33 10.40
N TYR A 158 9.12 -28.20 11.10
CA TYR A 158 10.07 -27.07 11.07
C TYR A 158 9.90 -26.14 12.28
N LYS A 159 10.89 -25.26 12.48
CA LYS A 159 10.92 -24.25 13.55
C LYS A 159 10.79 -22.85 13.00
N LEU A 160 10.25 -21.93 13.81
CA LEU A 160 10.16 -20.51 13.48
C LEU A 160 11.00 -19.70 14.47
N LEU A 161 11.86 -18.80 13.94
CA LEU A 161 12.63 -17.82 14.71
C LEU A 161 12.17 -16.42 14.33
N VAL A 162 11.69 -15.65 15.31
CA VAL A 162 11.28 -14.25 15.08
C VAL A 162 12.51 -13.36 15.01
N ILE A 163 12.66 -12.64 13.89
CA ILE A 163 13.75 -11.70 13.63
C ILE A 163 13.11 -10.35 13.27
N ALA A 164 13.28 -9.37 14.15
CA ALA A 164 12.78 -8.02 13.91
C ALA A 164 13.53 -7.33 12.74
N GLY A 165 12.83 -6.49 11.97
CA GLY A 165 13.43 -5.72 10.86
C GLY A 165 12.99 -6.18 9.45
N GLY A 166 12.04 -7.11 9.37
CA GLY A 166 11.40 -7.51 8.11
C GLY A 166 12.33 -8.27 7.15
N SER A 167 12.00 -8.22 5.85
CA SER A 167 12.68 -9.03 4.82
C SER A 167 14.19 -8.82 4.76
N SER A 168 14.68 -7.59 4.97
CA SER A 168 16.13 -7.29 4.92
C SER A 168 16.88 -7.93 6.07
N ALA A 169 16.37 -7.88 7.31
CA ALA A 169 16.98 -8.51 8.47
C ALA A 169 16.94 -10.04 8.36
N ASN A 170 15.82 -10.59 7.92
CA ASN A 170 15.66 -12.01 7.67
C ASN A 170 16.64 -12.52 6.59
N LEU A 171 16.83 -11.76 5.50
CA LEU A 171 17.79 -12.12 4.46
C LEU A 171 19.23 -12.08 4.98
N ALA A 172 19.59 -11.09 5.81
CA ALA A 172 20.90 -11.04 6.44
C ALA A 172 21.14 -12.24 7.38
N ALA A 173 20.14 -12.65 8.16
CA ALA A 173 20.20 -13.83 9.02
C ALA A 173 20.34 -15.13 8.21
N LEU A 174 19.71 -15.23 7.05
CA LEU A 174 19.88 -16.35 6.13
C LEU A 174 21.29 -16.38 5.55
N GLN A 175 21.80 -15.23 5.11
CA GLN A 175 23.17 -15.11 4.56
C GLN A 175 24.26 -15.44 5.59
N SER A 176 24.03 -15.11 6.87
CA SER A 176 24.96 -15.45 7.96
C SER A 176 24.87 -16.91 8.43
N GLY A 177 23.89 -17.68 7.93
CA GLY A 177 23.66 -19.06 8.34
C GLY A 177 22.92 -19.23 9.67
N GLN A 178 22.40 -18.14 10.26
CA GLN A 178 21.60 -18.19 11.49
C GLN A 178 20.26 -18.95 11.29
N ILE A 179 19.73 -18.92 10.10
CA ILE A 179 18.49 -19.60 9.70
C ILE A 179 18.70 -20.32 8.36
N ALA A 180 17.90 -21.35 8.11
CA ALA A 180 17.96 -22.15 6.89
C ALA A 180 17.11 -21.56 5.75
N ALA A 181 15.99 -20.93 6.08
CA ALA A 181 15.08 -20.35 5.11
C ALA A 181 14.35 -19.14 5.68
N THR A 182 13.83 -18.31 4.82
CA THR A 182 12.99 -17.15 5.19
C THR A 182 12.12 -16.70 4.03
N THR A 183 11.19 -15.78 4.31
CA THR A 183 10.41 -15.10 3.28
C THR A 183 10.98 -13.72 3.00
N VAL A 184 11.10 -13.36 1.73
CA VAL A 184 11.53 -12.04 1.30
C VAL A 184 10.56 -11.45 0.28
N ALA A 185 10.32 -10.15 0.41
CA ALA A 185 9.49 -9.42 -0.54
C ALA A 185 10.26 -9.11 -1.84
N VAL A 186 9.54 -9.02 -2.95
CA VAL A 186 10.07 -8.48 -4.20
C VAL A 186 10.47 -7.00 -4.00
N PRO A 187 11.68 -6.57 -4.43
CA PRO A 187 12.64 -7.24 -5.33
C PRO A 187 13.83 -7.91 -4.61
N LEU A 188 13.81 -8.06 -3.28
CA LEU A 188 14.94 -8.66 -2.52
C LEU A 188 15.20 -10.12 -2.90
N ASN A 189 14.19 -10.85 -3.37
CA ASN A 189 14.37 -12.20 -3.91
C ASN A 189 15.39 -12.24 -5.05
N PHE A 190 15.42 -11.22 -5.93
CA PHE A 190 16.41 -11.18 -7.04
C PHE A 190 17.82 -10.98 -6.52
N ALA A 191 18.01 -10.16 -5.47
CA ALA A 191 19.32 -10.02 -4.83
C ALA A 191 19.73 -11.30 -4.10
N ALA A 192 18.79 -12.03 -3.52
CA ALA A 192 19.03 -13.33 -2.90
C ALA A 192 19.50 -14.36 -3.92
N GLU A 193 18.84 -14.47 -5.08
CA GLU A 193 19.25 -15.32 -6.20
C GLU A 193 20.65 -14.97 -6.70
N GLU A 194 20.96 -13.68 -6.92
CA GLU A 194 22.30 -13.22 -7.33
C GLU A 194 23.40 -13.62 -6.32
N SER A 195 23.06 -13.74 -5.02
CA SER A 195 24.00 -14.22 -3.98
C SER A 195 24.09 -15.73 -3.89
N GLY A 196 23.40 -16.45 -4.77
CA GLY A 196 23.40 -17.92 -4.87
C GLY A 196 22.53 -18.61 -3.83
N LEU A 197 21.55 -17.91 -3.25
CA LEU A 197 20.49 -18.51 -2.44
C LEU A 197 19.42 -19.12 -3.34
N ASN A 198 18.71 -20.13 -2.85
CA ASN A 198 17.68 -20.82 -3.63
C ASN A 198 16.30 -20.18 -3.41
N VAL A 199 15.58 -19.92 -4.50
CA VAL A 199 14.16 -19.62 -4.48
C VAL A 199 13.40 -20.94 -4.48
N ILE A 200 12.72 -21.24 -3.39
CA ILE A 200 11.99 -22.52 -3.21
C ILE A 200 10.56 -22.41 -3.74
N GLY A 201 9.90 -21.27 -3.55
CA GLY A 201 8.53 -21.09 -4.02
C GLY A 201 7.96 -19.71 -3.73
N ARG A 202 6.71 -19.50 -4.10
CA ARG A 202 5.96 -18.26 -3.89
C ARG A 202 4.95 -18.43 -2.75
N LEU A 203 4.84 -17.45 -1.87
CA LEU A 203 3.84 -17.49 -0.80
C LEU A 203 2.40 -17.41 -1.31
N SER A 204 2.18 -16.84 -2.49
CA SER A 204 0.87 -16.84 -3.15
C SER A 204 0.33 -18.24 -3.50
N GLU A 205 1.17 -19.28 -3.47
CA GLU A 205 0.74 -20.67 -3.59
C GLU A 205 -0.10 -21.12 -2.37
N GLY A 206 0.19 -20.58 -1.17
CA GLY A 206 -0.57 -20.89 0.04
C GLY A 206 -1.90 -20.11 0.14
N ILE A 207 -1.93 -18.86 -0.32
CA ILE A 207 -3.13 -18.02 -0.32
C ILE A 207 -3.20 -17.28 -1.66
N ALA A 208 -4.07 -17.72 -2.56
CA ALA A 208 -4.18 -17.18 -3.92
C ALA A 208 -4.69 -15.73 -3.95
N HIS A 209 -5.63 -15.39 -3.07
CA HIS A 209 -6.22 -14.05 -2.99
C HIS A 209 -5.96 -13.44 -1.61
N PHE A 210 -5.35 -12.28 -1.60
CA PHE A 210 -5.00 -11.59 -0.36
C PHE A 210 -4.90 -10.08 -0.59
N GLN A 211 -5.42 -9.27 0.32
CA GLN A 211 -5.21 -7.83 0.29
C GLN A 211 -4.00 -7.49 1.17
N THR A 212 -2.82 -7.41 0.57
CA THR A 212 -1.57 -7.15 1.32
C THR A 212 -1.50 -5.72 1.82
N ASN A 213 -1.96 -4.75 1.01
CA ASN A 213 -1.95 -3.34 1.39
C ASN A 213 -3.12 -2.60 0.78
N ALA A 214 -3.75 -1.76 1.59
CA ALA A 214 -4.90 -0.97 1.22
C ALA A 214 -4.77 0.48 1.70
N LEU A 215 -5.52 1.38 1.09
CA LEU A 215 -5.77 2.74 1.56
C LEU A 215 -6.92 2.69 2.57
N VAL A 216 -6.70 3.30 3.72
CA VAL A 216 -7.67 3.33 4.82
C VAL A 216 -7.90 4.78 5.25
N ALA A 217 -9.14 5.12 5.57
CA ALA A 217 -9.53 6.41 6.14
C ALA A 217 -10.44 6.18 7.36
N ARG A 218 -10.69 7.22 8.16
CA ARG A 218 -11.81 7.20 9.09
C ARG A 218 -13.11 7.35 8.29
N ARG A 219 -14.07 6.45 8.49
CA ARG A 219 -15.34 6.41 7.73
C ARG A 219 -16.09 7.73 7.83
N SER A 220 -16.29 8.23 9.06
CA SER A 220 -17.00 9.49 9.31
C SER A 220 -16.32 10.69 8.63
N TRP A 221 -14.99 10.69 8.55
CA TRP A 221 -14.24 11.73 7.83
C TRP A 221 -14.41 11.57 6.32
N ALA A 222 -14.30 10.35 5.79
CA ALA A 222 -14.45 10.06 4.37
C ALA A 222 -15.86 10.45 3.85
N GLU A 223 -16.91 10.13 4.60
CA GLU A 223 -18.29 10.49 4.27
C GLU A 223 -18.50 12.00 4.22
N LYS A 224 -17.97 12.73 5.21
CA LYS A 224 -18.04 14.21 5.25
C LYS A 224 -17.24 14.89 4.15
N ASN A 225 -16.23 14.21 3.61
CA ASN A 225 -15.30 14.78 2.61
C ASN A 225 -15.38 14.04 1.26
N ARG A 226 -16.56 13.54 0.88
CA ARG A 226 -16.75 12.75 -0.33
C ARG A 226 -16.10 13.30 -1.59
N PRO A 227 -16.27 14.59 -1.96
CA PRO A 227 -15.63 15.15 -3.17
C PRO A 227 -14.10 15.09 -3.10
N LEU A 228 -13.52 15.24 -1.91
CA LEU A 228 -12.08 15.12 -1.68
C LEU A 228 -11.64 13.66 -1.84
N MET A 229 -12.40 12.71 -1.28
CA MET A 229 -12.14 11.27 -1.43
C MET A 229 -12.12 10.86 -2.91
N VAL A 230 -13.11 11.29 -3.70
CA VAL A 230 -13.21 10.98 -5.14
C VAL A 230 -11.98 11.50 -5.89
N ARG A 231 -11.59 12.77 -5.67
CA ARG A 231 -10.39 13.35 -6.31
C ARG A 231 -9.11 12.64 -5.89
N PHE A 232 -9.00 12.23 -4.59
CA PHE A 232 -7.85 11.47 -4.09
C PHE A 232 -7.76 10.10 -4.79
N MET A 233 -8.86 9.37 -4.86
CA MET A 233 -8.92 8.08 -5.57
C MET A 233 -8.60 8.24 -7.05
N LYS A 234 -9.06 9.34 -7.69
CA LYS A 234 -8.72 9.68 -9.07
C LYS A 234 -7.21 9.86 -9.28
N ALA A 235 -6.53 10.56 -8.36
CA ALA A 235 -5.07 10.68 -8.40
C ALA A 235 -4.39 9.31 -8.33
N MET A 236 -4.86 8.42 -7.45
CA MET A 236 -4.32 7.07 -7.31
C MET A 236 -4.53 6.21 -8.55
N VAL A 237 -5.74 6.20 -9.15
CA VAL A 237 -6.02 5.47 -10.40
C VAL A 237 -5.11 5.96 -11.52
N LEU A 238 -5.01 7.28 -11.72
CA LEU A 238 -4.15 7.86 -12.75
C LEU A 238 -2.67 7.53 -12.51
N THR A 239 -2.26 7.41 -11.25
CA THR A 239 -0.91 6.96 -10.88
C THR A 239 -0.67 5.51 -11.30
N PHE A 240 -1.57 4.59 -10.97
CA PHE A 240 -1.44 3.19 -11.36
C PHE A 240 -1.43 3.04 -12.88
N ARG A 241 -2.39 3.64 -13.59
CA ARG A 241 -2.46 3.58 -15.06
C ARG A 241 -1.16 4.10 -15.68
N TRP A 242 -0.64 5.25 -15.19
CA TRP A 242 0.64 5.79 -15.65
C TRP A 242 1.81 4.84 -15.41
N MET A 243 1.88 4.18 -14.25
CA MET A 243 2.93 3.20 -13.94
C MET A 243 2.90 1.98 -14.88
N PHE A 244 1.73 1.56 -15.32
CA PHE A 244 1.56 0.48 -16.28
C PHE A 244 1.95 0.90 -17.70
N GLU A 245 1.55 2.08 -18.12
CA GLU A 245 1.75 2.61 -19.48
C GLU A 245 3.18 3.11 -19.73
N ASN A 246 3.87 3.57 -18.68
CA ASN A 246 5.18 4.22 -18.79
C ASN A 246 6.28 3.41 -18.11
N ARG A 247 6.53 2.17 -18.62
CA ARG A 247 7.50 1.22 -18.03
C ARG A 247 8.85 1.85 -17.70
N ASP A 248 9.53 2.43 -18.69
CA ASP A 248 10.91 2.87 -18.51
C ASP A 248 11.02 4.06 -17.55
N ALA A 249 10.08 5.01 -17.61
CA ALA A 249 10.00 6.12 -16.66
C ALA A 249 9.65 5.66 -15.25
N THR A 250 8.84 4.61 -15.12
CA THR A 250 8.52 4.00 -13.83
C THR A 250 9.73 3.27 -13.27
N VAL A 251 10.41 2.44 -14.07
CA VAL A 251 11.62 1.70 -13.64
C VAL A 251 12.73 2.66 -13.22
N GLU A 252 12.96 3.75 -13.97
CA GLU A 252 13.91 4.78 -13.58
C GLU A 252 13.55 5.42 -12.23
N PHE A 253 12.29 5.79 -12.05
CA PHE A 253 11.79 6.34 -10.79
C PHE A 253 12.00 5.36 -9.63
N LEU A 254 11.61 4.09 -9.81
CA LEU A 254 11.75 3.05 -8.80
C LEU A 254 13.21 2.79 -8.43
N SER A 255 14.10 2.76 -9.42
CA SER A 255 15.54 2.60 -9.19
C SER A 255 16.09 3.71 -8.30
N LYS A 256 15.77 4.97 -8.60
CA LYS A 256 16.24 6.14 -7.84
C LYS A 256 15.57 6.25 -6.47
N GLU A 257 14.23 6.20 -6.43
CA GLU A 257 13.46 6.46 -5.20
C GLU A 257 13.59 5.35 -4.18
N MET A 258 13.62 4.08 -4.62
CA MET A 258 13.72 2.90 -3.75
C MET A 258 15.16 2.41 -3.60
N GLN A 259 16.14 3.11 -4.20
CA GLN A 259 17.57 2.77 -4.15
C GLN A 259 17.85 1.34 -4.61
N LEU A 260 17.24 0.94 -5.74
CA LEU A 260 17.37 -0.38 -6.33
C LEU A 260 18.33 -0.39 -7.51
N LYS A 261 19.02 -1.52 -7.73
CA LYS A 261 19.69 -1.75 -9.01
C LYS A 261 18.66 -1.65 -10.15
N PRO A 262 18.96 -1.00 -11.29
CA PRO A 262 18.00 -0.86 -12.39
C PRO A 262 17.38 -2.19 -12.84
N VAL A 263 18.18 -3.27 -12.88
CA VAL A 263 17.70 -4.61 -13.22
C VAL A 263 16.66 -5.14 -12.22
N HIS A 264 16.85 -4.91 -10.91
CA HIS A 264 15.88 -5.31 -9.88
C HIS A 264 14.62 -4.46 -9.90
N ALA A 265 14.76 -3.16 -10.17
CA ALA A 265 13.61 -2.26 -10.35
C ALA A 265 12.74 -2.71 -11.54
N ARG A 266 13.37 -3.09 -12.68
CA ARG A 266 12.69 -3.62 -13.87
C ARG A 266 11.97 -4.94 -13.58
N LYS A 267 12.69 -5.94 -13.05
CA LYS A 267 12.10 -7.24 -12.68
C LYS A 267 10.96 -7.08 -11.66
N GLY A 268 11.12 -6.16 -10.70
CA GLY A 268 10.10 -5.86 -9.72
C GLY A 268 8.86 -5.21 -10.36
N TRP A 269 9.04 -4.23 -11.25
CA TRP A 269 7.95 -3.63 -12.01
C TRP A 269 7.20 -4.68 -12.84
N GLU A 270 7.91 -5.54 -13.58
CA GLU A 270 7.34 -6.63 -14.36
C GLU A 270 6.53 -7.57 -13.47
N PHE A 271 7.08 -7.96 -12.31
CA PHE A 271 6.41 -8.84 -11.36
C PHE A 271 5.08 -8.25 -10.86
N TYR A 272 5.09 -6.98 -10.40
CA TYR A 272 3.89 -6.35 -9.86
C TYR A 272 2.83 -6.08 -10.91
N THR A 273 3.23 -5.72 -12.13
CA THR A 273 2.29 -5.43 -13.24
C THR A 273 1.72 -6.69 -13.87
N GLN A 274 2.54 -7.70 -14.18
CA GLN A 274 2.09 -8.97 -14.79
C GLN A 274 1.16 -9.75 -13.87
N ASN A 275 1.42 -9.77 -12.56
CA ASN A 275 0.55 -10.42 -11.59
C ASN A 275 -0.59 -9.50 -11.11
N ARG A 276 -0.69 -8.27 -11.62
CA ARG A 276 -1.67 -7.25 -11.22
C ARG A 276 -1.68 -7.00 -9.70
N PHE A 277 -0.53 -7.17 -9.04
CA PHE A 277 -0.41 -6.91 -7.61
C PHE A 277 -0.53 -5.41 -7.30
N TRP A 278 -0.07 -4.52 -8.18
CA TRP A 278 -0.59 -3.16 -8.21
C TRP A 278 -1.91 -3.19 -8.99
N PRO A 279 -3.04 -2.83 -8.35
CA PRO A 279 -4.32 -2.81 -9.05
C PRO A 279 -4.36 -1.64 -10.04
N PRO A 280 -4.54 -1.88 -11.36
CA PRO A 280 -4.47 -0.79 -12.35
C PRO A 280 -5.52 0.30 -12.14
N ASP A 281 -6.66 -0.08 -11.57
CA ASP A 281 -7.76 0.83 -11.26
C ASP A 281 -7.87 1.15 -9.75
N GLY A 282 -6.91 0.71 -8.93
CA GLY A 282 -6.88 0.99 -7.49
C GLY A 282 -7.91 0.23 -6.66
N ASP A 283 -8.49 -0.84 -7.21
CA ASP A 283 -9.53 -1.63 -6.56
C ASP A 283 -8.98 -2.52 -5.43
N VAL A 284 -9.85 -2.82 -4.48
CA VAL A 284 -9.62 -3.81 -3.42
C VAL A 284 -10.17 -5.15 -3.91
N THR A 285 -9.40 -6.22 -3.76
CA THR A 285 -9.93 -7.56 -4.01
C THR A 285 -10.81 -8.03 -2.86
N MET A 286 -12.12 -8.23 -3.13
CA MET A 286 -13.07 -8.67 -2.10
C MET A 286 -12.76 -10.09 -1.62
N GLU A 287 -12.28 -10.98 -2.49
CA GLU A 287 -11.83 -12.33 -2.09
C GLU A 287 -10.57 -12.24 -1.21
N GLY A 288 -9.65 -11.30 -1.51
CA GLY A 288 -8.52 -11.01 -0.64
C GLY A 288 -8.97 -10.54 0.73
N MET A 289 -9.92 -9.62 0.81
CA MET A 289 -10.48 -9.13 2.07
C MET A 289 -11.17 -10.22 2.89
N LYS A 290 -11.88 -11.17 2.26
CA LYS A 290 -12.44 -12.34 2.95
C LYS A 290 -11.34 -13.17 3.62
N ASN A 291 -10.21 -13.38 2.94
CA ASN A 291 -9.06 -14.08 3.53
C ASN A 291 -8.42 -13.29 4.68
N ASN A 292 -8.31 -11.96 4.58
CA ASN A 292 -7.83 -11.14 5.69
C ASN A 292 -8.75 -11.27 6.92
N ILE A 293 -10.09 -11.27 6.73
CA ILE A 293 -11.07 -11.44 7.79
C ILE A 293 -10.96 -12.84 8.41
N ARG A 294 -10.83 -13.90 7.59
CA ARG A 294 -10.63 -15.26 8.07
C ARG A 294 -9.37 -15.38 8.94
N ILE A 295 -8.24 -14.86 8.44
CA ILE A 295 -6.95 -14.88 9.16
C ILE A 295 -7.05 -14.10 10.48
N TYR A 296 -7.68 -12.93 10.47
CA TYR A 296 -7.95 -12.16 11.68
C TYR A 296 -8.75 -12.99 12.70
N ALA A 297 -9.85 -13.61 12.27
CA ALA A 297 -10.71 -14.41 13.13
C ALA A 297 -9.96 -15.64 13.72
N GLU A 298 -9.19 -16.35 12.91
CA GLU A 298 -8.36 -17.47 13.35
C GLU A 298 -7.32 -17.07 14.39
N GLN A 299 -6.66 -15.92 14.20
CA GLN A 299 -5.59 -15.44 15.10
C GLN A 299 -6.13 -14.89 16.42
N THR A 300 -7.33 -14.33 16.41
CA THR A 300 -7.96 -13.76 17.62
C THR A 300 -8.86 -14.75 18.34
N GLY A 301 -9.12 -15.91 17.74
CA GLY A 301 -10.08 -16.89 18.28
C GLY A 301 -11.53 -16.39 18.23
N ALA A 302 -11.84 -15.45 17.33
CA ALA A 302 -13.18 -14.92 17.16
C ALA A 302 -14.18 -16.04 16.86
N LYS A 303 -15.29 -16.10 17.61
CA LYS A 303 -16.34 -17.11 17.47
C LYS A 303 -17.53 -16.53 16.70
N GLY A 304 -18.17 -17.36 15.89
CA GLY A 304 -19.37 -16.99 15.13
C GLY A 304 -19.10 -16.83 13.63
N PRO A 305 -20.12 -16.43 12.87
CA PRO A 305 -19.97 -16.22 11.43
C PRO A 305 -19.03 -15.05 11.14
N LEU A 306 -18.18 -15.23 10.11
CA LEU A 306 -17.27 -14.16 9.67
C LEU A 306 -18.10 -12.98 9.13
N PRO A 307 -17.75 -11.73 9.49
CA PRO A 307 -18.40 -10.57 8.90
C PRO A 307 -18.19 -10.50 7.38
N ASP A 308 -19.19 -9.97 6.68
CA ASP A 308 -19.04 -9.69 5.25
C ASP A 308 -17.97 -8.61 5.03
N ALA A 309 -17.18 -8.75 3.97
CA ALA A 309 -16.09 -7.83 3.67
C ALA A 309 -16.58 -6.38 3.42
N SER A 310 -17.81 -6.20 2.97
CA SER A 310 -18.44 -4.88 2.77
C SER A 310 -18.58 -4.07 4.06
N LYS A 311 -18.55 -4.71 5.25
CA LYS A 311 -18.49 -4.03 6.53
C LYS A 311 -17.27 -3.11 6.65
N TYR A 312 -16.15 -3.52 6.07
CA TYR A 312 -14.85 -2.85 6.20
C TYR A 312 -14.42 -2.09 4.95
N VAL A 313 -15.11 -2.29 3.82
CA VAL A 313 -14.71 -1.75 2.51
C VAL A 313 -15.79 -0.85 1.94
N ASP A 314 -15.40 0.35 1.51
CA ASP A 314 -16.24 1.23 0.69
C ASP A 314 -15.46 1.72 -0.53
N GLN A 315 -15.72 1.11 -1.67
CA GLN A 315 -15.16 1.51 -2.97
C GLN A 315 -16.07 2.47 -3.75
N SER A 316 -17.07 3.08 -3.11
CA SER A 316 -17.97 4.02 -3.81
C SER A 316 -17.23 5.25 -4.33
N TYR A 317 -16.24 5.75 -3.58
CA TYR A 317 -15.37 6.87 -3.99
C TYR A 317 -14.53 6.51 -5.21
N LEU A 318 -13.99 5.30 -5.24
CA LEU A 318 -13.22 4.78 -6.38
C LEU A 318 -14.10 4.63 -7.62
N ARG A 319 -15.29 4.04 -7.48
CA ARG A 319 -16.23 3.90 -8.61
C ARG A 319 -16.64 5.25 -9.20
N GLU A 320 -16.81 6.26 -8.37
CA GLU A 320 -17.12 7.61 -8.81
C GLU A 320 -15.92 8.25 -9.54
N ALA A 321 -14.71 8.09 -9.01
CA ALA A 321 -13.47 8.53 -9.64
C ALA A 321 -13.25 7.90 -11.03
N LEU A 322 -13.48 6.58 -11.16
CA LEU A 322 -13.39 5.87 -12.44
C LEU A 322 -14.39 6.41 -13.46
N LYS A 323 -15.65 6.62 -13.06
CA LYS A 323 -16.66 7.25 -13.94
C LYS A 323 -16.26 8.64 -14.45
N GLU A 324 -15.56 9.44 -13.62
CA GLU A 324 -15.06 10.75 -14.04
C GLU A 324 -13.85 10.65 -14.98
N ILE A 325 -13.01 9.63 -14.83
CA ILE A 325 -11.86 9.40 -15.71
C ILE A 325 -12.32 8.91 -17.08
N ASP A 326 -13.23 7.93 -17.11
CA ASP A 326 -13.65 7.24 -18.33
C ASP A 326 -14.65 8.06 -19.18
N LYS A 327 -15.17 9.18 -18.65
CA LYS A 327 -16.00 10.15 -19.41
C LYS A 327 -15.19 11.15 -20.25
N ARG A 328 -13.84 11.17 -20.10
CA ARG A 328 -12.93 12.07 -20.85
C ARG A 328 -12.30 11.36 -22.03
#